data_45448b28c88c81c30c4854dada5bd9e9
#
_entry.id   45448b28c88c81c30c4854dada5bd9e9
#
_cell.length_a   1.000
_cell.length_b   1.000
_cell.length_c   1.000
_cell.angle_alpha   90.00
_cell.angle_beta   90.00
_cell.angle_gamma   90.00
#
_symmetry.space_group_name_H-M   'P 1'
#
loop_
_entity.id
_entity.type
_entity.pdbx_description
1 polymer ?
#
loop_
_entity_poly.entity_id
_entity_poly.type
_entity_poly.pdbx_seq_one_letter_code
_entity_poly.pdbx_strand_id
1 'polypeptide(L)'
;FNFYVIAILSIMGFMCARIQEISGHYFSRLTRDFVPAYKLSRKIFILAVLVLPLIILSYTLPVAIADFYLHKANEQVEIGQIEKARLTLNRATSWNPRSYNIYVQQFSLYRNILRVINSDALMSVRKTYLASALSVLNKIEDINPLAGVVPEGRGHLLVENSDIVVDNWHEKAVHEFEKALQLQPRRYGARIALAKLLVKEEYLNEAVALMNDGVDYYYQSDLPGLGEFYQYAVMLNLMNGDTNKTEEIQIKLDEVKLYYKNLSPRE
;
A
#
# COMPACT_ATOMS: atom_id res chain seq x y z
N PHE A 1 18.02 -8.65 1.98
CA PHE A 1 18.21 -9.40 3.25
C PHE A 1 18.03 -8.42 4.39
N ASN A 2 17.01 -8.65 5.20
CA ASN A 2 16.45 -7.67 6.09
C ASN A 2 17.47 -7.29 7.18
N PHE A 3 17.78 -6.00 7.32
CA PHE A 3 18.66 -5.44 8.36
C PHE A 3 18.28 -5.95 9.76
N TYR A 4 16.99 -6.23 10.00
CA TYR A 4 16.48 -6.80 11.24
C TYR A 4 16.96 -8.23 11.51
N VAL A 5 17.07 -9.10 10.49
CA VAL A 5 17.58 -10.47 10.67
C VAL A 5 19.06 -10.44 11.03
N ILE A 6 19.84 -9.58 10.37
CA ILE A 6 21.27 -9.39 10.69
C ILE A 6 21.42 -8.80 12.09
N ALA A 7 20.59 -7.80 12.45
CA ALA A 7 20.61 -7.20 13.77
C ALA A 7 20.26 -8.22 14.87
N ILE A 8 19.21 -9.04 14.67
CA ILE A 8 18.81 -10.09 15.63
C ILE A 8 19.90 -11.15 15.75
N LEU A 9 20.48 -11.63 14.65
CA LEU A 9 21.57 -12.59 14.69
C LEU A 9 22.84 -12.01 15.33
N SER A 10 23.13 -10.72 15.09
CA SER A 10 24.25 -10.02 15.71
C SER A 10 24.03 -9.83 17.22
N ILE A 11 22.82 -9.46 17.63
CA ILE A 11 22.45 -9.34 19.05
C ILE A 11 22.52 -10.71 19.73
N MET A 12 22.02 -11.77 19.09
CA MET A 12 22.10 -13.14 19.62
C MET A 12 23.56 -13.60 19.71
N GLY A 13 24.38 -13.35 18.69
CA GLY A 13 25.82 -13.66 18.70
C GLY A 13 26.54 -12.89 19.80
N PHE A 14 26.25 -11.59 19.96
CA PHE A 14 26.83 -10.76 21.03
C PHE A 14 26.35 -11.20 22.41
N MET A 15 25.09 -11.55 22.59
CA MET A 15 24.58 -12.11 23.85
C MET A 15 25.20 -13.46 24.18
N CYS A 16 25.35 -14.35 23.20
CA CYS A 16 26.05 -15.62 23.39
C CYS A 16 27.52 -15.43 23.75
N ALA A 17 28.24 -14.52 23.08
CA ALA A 17 29.62 -14.20 23.38
C ALA A 17 29.77 -13.57 24.78
N ARG A 18 28.89 -12.65 25.16
CA ARG A 18 28.84 -12.06 26.50
C ARG A 18 28.48 -13.06 27.59
N ILE A 19 27.54 -13.98 27.31
CA ILE A 19 27.19 -15.07 28.24
C ILE A 19 28.41 -16.00 28.41
N GLN A 20 29.16 -16.25 27.36
CA GLN A 20 30.37 -17.07 27.40
C GLN A 20 31.53 -16.38 28.15
N GLU A 21 31.69 -15.08 27.97
CA GLU A 21 32.67 -14.26 28.67
C GLU A 21 32.34 -14.06 30.16
N ILE A 22 31.04 -13.83 30.46
CA ILE A 22 30.51 -13.69 31.83
C ILE A 22 30.44 -15.05 32.55
N SER A 23 30.19 -16.17 31.81
CA SER A 23 30.13 -17.50 32.41
C SER A 23 31.45 -17.99 32.99
N GLY A 24 32.61 -17.43 32.51
CA GLY A 24 33.92 -17.78 33.03
C GLY A 24 34.20 -17.23 34.43
N HIS A 25 33.71 -16.05 34.81
CA HIS A 25 34.07 -15.42 36.09
C HIS A 25 32.93 -14.82 36.92
N TYR A 26 31.88 -14.33 36.32
CA TYR A 26 30.77 -13.67 37.04
C TYR A 26 29.60 -14.61 37.35
N PHE A 27 29.33 -15.56 36.49
CA PHE A 27 28.25 -16.52 36.71
C PHE A 27 28.52 -17.43 37.90
N SER A 28 29.79 -17.70 38.18
CA SER A 28 30.21 -18.50 39.35
C SER A 28 30.04 -17.74 40.68
N ARG A 29 30.10 -16.41 40.71
CA ARG A 29 29.80 -15.60 41.90
C ARG A 29 28.32 -15.32 42.10
N LEU A 30 27.60 -14.89 41.05
CA LEU A 30 26.17 -14.65 41.13
C LEU A 30 25.37 -15.94 41.37
N THR A 31 25.82 -17.06 40.83
CA THR A 31 25.15 -18.35 41.08
C THR A 31 25.42 -18.93 42.45
N ARG A 32 26.51 -18.52 43.15
CA ARG A 32 26.80 -18.97 44.50
C ARG A 32 25.91 -18.33 45.58
N ASP A 33 25.54 -17.08 45.38
CA ASP A 33 24.78 -16.31 46.39
C ASP A 33 23.24 -16.33 46.13
N PHE A 34 22.81 -16.72 44.94
CA PHE A 34 21.38 -16.74 44.56
C PHE A 34 20.75 -18.14 44.32
N VAL A 35 21.49 -19.23 44.55
CA VAL A 35 21.19 -20.56 44.02
C VAL A 35 20.49 -21.56 44.94
N PRO A 36 20.07 -21.37 46.20
CA PRO A 36 19.28 -22.44 46.84
C PRO A 36 17.86 -22.58 46.30
N ALA A 37 17.27 -21.52 45.76
CA ALA A 37 15.86 -21.53 45.31
C ALA A 37 15.63 -21.76 43.81
N TYR A 38 16.66 -21.80 42.96
CA TYR A 38 16.50 -21.57 41.54
C TYR A 38 17.07 -22.64 40.56
N LYS A 39 17.17 -23.90 40.97
CA LYS A 39 17.46 -24.97 40.00
C LYS A 39 16.38 -25.04 38.90
N LEU A 40 15.13 -24.70 39.24
CA LEU A 40 14.03 -24.60 38.29
C LEU A 40 14.17 -23.38 37.37
N SER A 41 14.61 -22.24 37.90
CA SER A 41 14.77 -20.99 37.15
C SER A 41 15.87 -21.06 36.09
N ARG A 42 16.99 -21.78 36.34
CA ARG A 42 18.05 -21.96 35.35
C ARG A 42 17.58 -22.75 34.12
N LYS A 43 16.78 -23.81 34.34
CA LYS A 43 16.21 -24.60 33.24
C LYS A 43 15.19 -23.79 32.47
N ILE A 44 14.33 -23.02 33.16
CA ILE A 44 13.35 -22.13 32.56
C ILE A 44 14.03 -21.01 31.77
N PHE A 45 15.10 -20.42 32.30
CA PHE A 45 15.88 -19.41 31.62
C PHE A 45 16.55 -19.94 30.33
N ILE A 46 17.21 -21.10 30.39
CA ILE A 46 17.80 -21.77 29.23
C ILE A 46 16.72 -22.08 28.19
N LEU A 47 15.59 -22.61 28.62
CA LEU A 47 14.46 -22.89 27.77
C LEU A 47 13.91 -21.62 27.11
N ALA A 48 13.75 -20.54 27.87
CA ALA A 48 13.30 -19.25 27.34
C ALA A 48 14.28 -18.67 26.31
N VAL A 49 15.58 -18.73 26.56
CA VAL A 49 16.63 -18.26 25.62
C VAL A 49 16.64 -19.08 24.32
N LEU A 50 16.29 -20.35 24.36
CA LEU A 50 16.21 -21.20 23.17
C LEU A 50 14.87 -21.08 22.44
N VAL A 51 13.76 -21.01 23.18
CA VAL A 51 12.39 -21.04 22.62
C VAL A 51 11.96 -19.66 22.10
N LEU A 52 12.31 -18.58 22.81
CA LEU A 52 11.92 -17.23 22.42
C LEU A 52 12.40 -16.82 21.01
N PRO A 53 13.68 -17.05 20.64
CA PRO A 53 14.12 -16.79 19.26
C PRO A 53 13.39 -17.64 18.21
N LEU A 54 13.06 -18.89 18.52
CA LEU A 54 12.29 -19.75 17.60
C LEU A 54 10.87 -19.24 17.42
N ILE A 55 10.24 -18.75 18.48
CA ILE A 55 8.93 -18.11 18.39
C ILE A 55 9.02 -16.85 17.53
N ILE A 56 9.98 -15.95 17.80
CA ILE A 56 10.18 -14.74 17.00
C ILE A 56 10.43 -15.10 15.54
N LEU A 57 11.28 -16.08 15.27
CA LEU A 57 11.59 -16.52 13.92
C LEU A 57 10.34 -17.09 13.21
N SER A 58 9.50 -17.83 13.91
CA SER A 58 8.26 -18.39 13.34
C SER A 58 7.26 -17.32 12.88
N TYR A 59 7.28 -16.11 13.49
CA TYR A 59 6.46 -14.98 13.08
C TYR A 59 7.13 -14.10 12.02
N THR A 60 8.45 -13.90 12.13
CA THR A 60 9.17 -12.98 11.23
C THR A 60 9.55 -13.62 9.90
N LEU A 61 9.87 -14.91 9.89
CA LEU A 61 10.28 -15.61 8.67
C LEU A 61 9.19 -15.62 7.58
N PRO A 62 7.93 -15.94 7.87
CA PRO A 62 6.87 -15.86 6.86
C PRO A 62 6.69 -14.45 6.28
N VAL A 63 6.80 -13.41 7.11
CA VAL A 63 6.73 -12.02 6.64
C VAL A 63 7.89 -11.69 5.72
N ALA A 64 9.12 -12.05 6.10
CA ALA A 64 10.31 -11.80 5.28
C ALA A 64 10.26 -12.55 3.93
N ILE A 65 9.77 -13.79 3.92
CA ILE A 65 9.58 -14.56 2.68
C ILE A 65 8.49 -13.91 1.81
N ALA A 66 7.40 -13.47 2.41
CA ALA A 66 6.32 -12.81 1.70
C ALA A 66 6.80 -11.48 1.06
N ASP A 67 7.59 -10.69 1.79
CA ASP A 67 8.18 -9.45 1.29
C ASP A 67 9.18 -9.71 0.14
N PHE A 68 9.96 -10.78 0.22
CA PHE A 68 10.84 -11.20 -0.88
C PHE A 68 10.03 -11.51 -2.15
N TYR A 69 8.92 -12.27 -2.03
CA TYR A 69 8.05 -12.54 -3.17
C TYR A 69 7.34 -11.30 -3.68
N LEU A 70 6.94 -10.38 -2.79
CA LEU A 70 6.35 -9.10 -3.18
C LEU A 70 7.32 -8.27 -4.02
N HIS A 71 8.56 -8.13 -3.58
CA HIS A 71 9.59 -7.40 -4.32
C HIS A 71 9.85 -8.04 -5.69
N LYS A 72 10.03 -9.36 -5.72
CA LYS A 72 10.19 -10.12 -6.97
C LYS A 72 9.01 -9.96 -7.93
N ALA A 73 7.79 -9.88 -7.42
CA ALA A 73 6.61 -9.66 -8.25
C ALA A 73 6.62 -8.26 -8.86
N ASN A 74 7.03 -7.23 -8.11
CA ASN A 74 7.16 -5.87 -8.63
C ASN A 74 8.18 -5.79 -9.77
N GLU A 75 9.36 -6.41 -9.61
CA GLU A 75 10.35 -6.53 -10.69
C GLU A 75 9.76 -7.22 -11.93
N GLN A 76 8.97 -8.28 -11.74
CA GLN A 76 8.31 -8.98 -12.84
C GLN A 76 7.28 -8.11 -13.57
N VAL A 77 6.56 -7.24 -12.84
CA VAL A 77 5.64 -6.26 -13.44
C VAL A 77 6.40 -5.24 -14.28
N GLU A 78 7.51 -4.71 -13.78
CA GLU A 78 8.35 -3.72 -14.46
C GLU A 78 8.89 -4.25 -15.81
N ILE A 79 9.27 -5.52 -15.87
CA ILE A 79 9.75 -6.17 -17.09
C ILE A 79 8.62 -6.81 -17.93
N GLY A 80 7.35 -6.52 -17.61
CA GLY A 80 6.19 -6.97 -18.38
C GLY A 80 5.81 -8.45 -18.20
N GLN A 81 6.39 -9.18 -17.25
CA GLN A 81 6.09 -10.60 -17.00
C GLN A 81 4.86 -10.77 -16.10
N ILE A 82 3.71 -10.27 -16.55
CA ILE A 82 2.48 -10.11 -15.78
C ILE A 82 1.98 -11.43 -15.16
N GLU A 83 1.96 -12.52 -15.92
CA GLU A 83 1.48 -13.82 -15.42
C GLU A 83 2.42 -14.40 -14.34
N LYS A 84 3.73 -14.23 -14.50
CA LYS A 84 4.69 -14.62 -13.46
C LYS A 84 4.52 -13.78 -12.20
N ALA A 85 4.31 -12.47 -12.35
CA ALA A 85 4.04 -11.58 -11.22
C ALA A 85 2.79 -12.02 -10.44
N ARG A 86 1.71 -12.37 -11.15
CA ARG A 86 0.47 -12.90 -10.55
C ARG A 86 0.73 -14.16 -9.72
N LEU A 87 1.46 -15.13 -10.28
CA LEU A 87 1.81 -16.35 -9.56
C LEU A 87 2.73 -16.08 -8.36
N THR A 88 3.64 -15.12 -8.49
CA THR A 88 4.56 -14.73 -7.42
C THR A 88 3.82 -14.02 -6.28
N LEU A 89 2.85 -13.14 -6.58
CA LEU A 89 1.97 -12.53 -5.58
C LEU A 89 1.11 -13.57 -4.84
N ASN A 90 0.61 -14.59 -5.54
CA ASN A 90 -0.12 -15.68 -4.88
C ASN A 90 0.77 -16.45 -3.89
N ARG A 91 2.06 -16.63 -4.21
CA ARG A 91 3.03 -17.20 -3.25
C ARG A 91 3.27 -16.28 -2.07
N ALA A 92 3.41 -14.97 -2.31
CA ALA A 92 3.54 -14.00 -1.22
C ALA A 92 2.33 -14.06 -0.26
N THR A 93 1.11 -14.14 -0.81
CA THR A 93 -0.13 -14.26 -0.03
C THR A 93 -0.17 -15.55 0.80
N SER A 94 0.35 -16.68 0.26
CA SER A 94 0.38 -17.94 1.01
C SER A 94 1.30 -17.90 2.24
N TRP A 95 2.36 -17.07 2.21
CA TRP A 95 3.27 -16.85 3.33
C TRP A 95 2.75 -15.83 4.34
N ASN A 96 2.08 -14.77 3.87
CA ASN A 96 1.50 -13.74 4.74
C ASN A 96 0.07 -13.36 4.29
N PRO A 97 -0.94 -14.17 4.65
CA PRO A 97 -2.33 -13.97 4.20
C PRO A 97 -3.02 -12.76 4.84
N ARG A 98 -2.36 -12.06 5.77
CA ARG A 98 -2.87 -10.81 6.39
C ARG A 98 -2.12 -9.56 5.95
N SER A 99 -1.25 -9.66 4.95
CA SER A 99 -0.50 -8.51 4.45
C SER A 99 -1.38 -7.63 3.56
N TYR A 100 -1.74 -6.47 4.07
CA TYR A 100 -2.44 -5.42 3.34
C TYR A 100 -1.72 -5.05 2.03
N ASN A 101 -0.40 -4.85 2.07
CA ASN A 101 0.39 -4.42 0.92
C ASN A 101 0.37 -5.44 -0.23
N ILE A 102 0.39 -6.74 0.07
CA ILE A 102 0.34 -7.78 -0.97
C ILE A 102 -0.98 -7.71 -1.73
N TYR A 103 -2.10 -7.55 -1.03
CA TYR A 103 -3.41 -7.43 -1.66
C TYR A 103 -3.57 -6.14 -2.46
N VAL A 104 -3.01 -5.03 -1.99
CA VAL A 104 -2.98 -3.77 -2.76
C VAL A 104 -2.21 -3.96 -4.07
N GLN A 105 -1.08 -4.65 -4.06
CA GLN A 105 -0.33 -4.96 -5.28
C GLN A 105 -1.07 -5.95 -6.19
N GLN A 106 -1.75 -6.96 -5.64
CA GLN A 106 -2.60 -7.84 -6.43
C GLN A 106 -3.75 -7.08 -7.11
N PHE A 107 -4.40 -6.18 -6.38
CA PHE A 107 -5.44 -5.32 -6.94
C PHE A 107 -4.89 -4.45 -8.09
N SER A 108 -3.77 -3.78 -7.87
CA SER A 108 -3.11 -2.96 -8.90
C SER A 108 -2.77 -3.78 -10.15
N LEU A 109 -2.28 -5.00 -9.98
CA LEU A 109 -1.98 -5.90 -11.08
C LEU A 109 -3.25 -6.27 -11.88
N TYR A 110 -4.32 -6.68 -11.20
CA TYR A 110 -5.57 -7.05 -11.87
C TYR A 110 -6.21 -5.85 -12.59
N ARG A 111 -6.17 -4.67 -11.99
CA ARG A 111 -6.65 -3.44 -12.62
C ARG A 111 -5.84 -3.09 -13.88
N ASN A 112 -4.51 -3.23 -13.84
CA ASN A 112 -3.67 -3.03 -15.03
C ASN A 112 -3.98 -4.04 -16.13
N ILE A 113 -4.20 -5.31 -15.78
CA ILE A 113 -4.63 -6.33 -16.74
C ILE A 113 -5.96 -5.94 -17.40
N LEU A 114 -6.95 -5.50 -16.60
CA LEU A 114 -8.27 -5.08 -17.09
C LEU A 114 -8.17 -3.90 -18.07
N ARG A 115 -7.26 -2.96 -17.84
CA ARG A 115 -7.04 -1.82 -18.75
C ARG A 115 -6.44 -2.23 -20.09
N VAL A 116 -5.62 -3.27 -20.12
CA VAL A 116 -4.98 -3.78 -21.36
C VAL A 116 -5.93 -4.67 -22.15
N ILE A 117 -6.75 -5.48 -21.46
CA ILE A 117 -7.73 -6.37 -22.09
C ILE A 117 -9.00 -5.57 -22.42
N ASN A 118 -9.00 -4.81 -23.51
CA ASN A 118 -10.16 -4.01 -23.92
C ASN A 118 -10.78 -4.53 -25.23
N SER A 119 -10.93 -5.83 -25.37
CA SER A 119 -11.47 -6.49 -26.57
C SER A 119 -12.71 -7.31 -26.23
N ASP A 120 -13.78 -7.17 -27.03
CA ASP A 120 -15.00 -7.97 -26.88
C ASP A 120 -14.76 -9.47 -26.99
N ALA A 121 -13.76 -9.87 -27.78
CA ALA A 121 -13.34 -11.27 -27.91
C ALA A 121 -12.82 -11.89 -26.60
N LEU A 122 -12.44 -11.07 -25.63
CA LEU A 122 -11.93 -11.48 -24.33
C LEU A 122 -12.90 -11.17 -23.16
N MET A 123 -14.15 -10.94 -23.43
CA MET A 123 -15.17 -10.56 -22.44
C MET A 123 -15.24 -11.54 -21.25
N SER A 124 -15.16 -12.83 -21.48
CA SER A 124 -15.17 -13.85 -20.41
C SER A 124 -13.93 -13.73 -19.52
N VAL A 125 -12.77 -13.45 -20.13
CA VAL A 125 -11.49 -13.25 -19.41
C VAL A 125 -11.55 -11.96 -18.59
N ARG A 126 -12.07 -10.86 -19.17
CA ARG A 126 -12.30 -9.59 -18.44
C ARG A 126 -13.18 -9.79 -17.21
N LYS A 127 -14.33 -10.50 -17.36
CA LYS A 127 -15.21 -10.81 -16.22
C LYS A 127 -14.49 -11.59 -15.12
N THR A 128 -13.62 -12.52 -15.48
CA THR A 128 -12.85 -13.30 -14.51
C THR A 128 -11.85 -12.41 -13.74
N TYR A 129 -11.13 -11.53 -14.43
CA TYR A 129 -10.21 -10.60 -13.77
C TYR A 129 -10.93 -9.55 -12.94
N LEU A 130 -12.10 -9.08 -13.39
CA LEU A 130 -12.95 -8.15 -12.61
C LEU A 130 -13.41 -8.81 -11.30
N ALA A 131 -13.89 -10.05 -11.36
CA ALA A 131 -14.26 -10.81 -10.17
C ALA A 131 -13.08 -11.02 -9.23
N SER A 132 -11.89 -11.30 -9.78
CA SER A 132 -10.65 -11.44 -9.00
C SER A 132 -10.26 -10.13 -8.31
N ALA A 133 -10.32 -9.00 -9.02
CA ALA A 133 -10.05 -7.67 -8.46
C ALA A 133 -11.00 -7.32 -7.31
N LEU A 134 -12.31 -7.57 -7.49
CA LEU A 134 -13.32 -7.37 -6.44
C LEU A 134 -13.09 -8.28 -5.22
N SER A 135 -12.72 -9.55 -5.46
CA SER A 135 -12.38 -10.47 -4.37
C SER A 135 -11.18 -9.99 -3.56
N VAL A 136 -10.17 -9.43 -4.22
CA VAL A 136 -9.00 -8.85 -3.55
C VAL A 136 -9.39 -7.62 -2.74
N LEU A 137 -10.24 -6.73 -3.26
CA LEU A 137 -10.74 -5.57 -2.50
C LEU A 137 -11.51 -6.00 -1.24
N ASN A 138 -12.32 -7.06 -1.33
CA ASN A 138 -13.00 -7.61 -0.15
C ASN A 138 -11.98 -8.12 0.89
N LYS A 139 -10.87 -8.75 0.47
CA LYS A 139 -9.79 -9.16 1.40
C LYS A 139 -9.09 -7.96 2.05
N ILE A 140 -8.88 -6.87 1.32
CA ILE A 140 -8.35 -5.62 1.88
C ILE A 140 -9.31 -5.07 2.94
N GLU A 141 -10.62 -5.05 2.66
CA GLU A 141 -11.65 -4.58 3.59
C GLU A 141 -11.73 -5.46 4.85
N ASP A 142 -11.62 -6.78 4.71
CA ASP A 142 -11.56 -7.72 5.86
C ASP A 142 -10.35 -7.42 6.78
N ILE A 143 -9.20 -7.01 6.20
CA ILE A 143 -7.97 -6.70 6.95
C ILE A 143 -8.04 -5.30 7.56
N ASN A 144 -8.53 -4.32 6.80
CA ASN A 144 -8.66 -2.92 7.23
C ASN A 144 -9.96 -2.31 6.69
N PRO A 145 -11.05 -2.34 7.46
CA PRO A 145 -12.35 -1.80 7.04
C PRO A 145 -12.36 -0.28 6.77
N LEU A 146 -11.36 0.45 7.29
CA LEU A 146 -11.23 1.89 7.10
C LEU A 146 -10.29 2.26 5.93
N ALA A 147 -9.89 1.28 5.14
CA ALA A 147 -9.00 1.51 4.00
C ALA A 147 -9.76 2.18 2.84
N GLY A 148 -9.57 3.48 2.67
CA GLY A 148 -10.16 4.24 1.55
C GLY A 148 -9.77 3.73 0.15
N VAL A 149 -8.72 2.90 0.04
CA VAL A 149 -8.36 2.23 -1.21
C VAL A 149 -9.44 1.26 -1.71
N VAL A 150 -10.26 0.71 -0.81
CA VAL A 150 -11.31 -0.25 -1.20
C VAL A 150 -12.43 0.44 -1.97
N PRO A 151 -13.11 1.46 -1.41
CA PRO A 151 -14.13 2.17 -2.16
C PRO A 151 -13.54 2.90 -3.39
N GLU A 152 -12.35 3.50 -3.30
CA GLU A 152 -11.69 4.08 -4.48
C GLU A 152 -11.46 3.03 -5.57
N GLY A 153 -10.98 1.84 -5.22
CA GLY A 153 -10.76 0.73 -6.15
C GLY A 153 -12.06 0.25 -6.79
N ARG A 154 -13.15 0.12 -6.02
CA ARG A 154 -14.48 -0.23 -6.53
C ARG A 154 -14.99 0.83 -7.49
N GLY A 155 -14.88 2.10 -7.14
CA GLY A 155 -15.25 3.22 -8.01
C GLY A 155 -14.51 3.17 -9.35
N HIS A 156 -13.20 2.97 -9.33
CA HIS A 156 -12.41 2.82 -10.55
C HIS A 156 -12.81 1.60 -11.40
N LEU A 157 -13.05 0.44 -10.77
CA LEU A 157 -13.51 -0.75 -11.51
C LEU A 157 -14.86 -0.51 -12.19
N LEU A 158 -15.79 0.20 -11.55
CA LEU A 158 -17.08 0.57 -12.12
C LEU A 158 -16.93 1.47 -13.35
N VAL A 159 -16.09 2.50 -13.27
CA VAL A 159 -15.83 3.44 -14.37
C VAL A 159 -15.13 2.76 -15.53
N GLU A 160 -14.05 2.01 -15.25
CA GLU A 160 -13.18 1.39 -16.26
C GLU A 160 -13.82 0.18 -16.95
N ASN A 161 -14.87 -0.40 -16.37
CA ASN A 161 -15.60 -1.57 -16.89
C ASN A 161 -17.10 -1.34 -17.00
N SER A 162 -17.51 -0.09 -17.27
CA SER A 162 -18.91 0.32 -17.38
C SER A 162 -19.69 -0.43 -18.47
N ASP A 163 -18.99 -0.95 -19.47
CA ASP A 163 -19.51 -1.80 -20.55
C ASP A 163 -19.87 -3.24 -20.11
N ILE A 164 -19.29 -3.70 -18.99
CA ILE A 164 -19.51 -5.05 -18.43
C ILE A 164 -20.41 -5.01 -17.21
N VAL A 165 -20.35 -3.90 -16.47
CA VAL A 165 -21.09 -3.72 -15.21
C VAL A 165 -22.50 -3.24 -15.54
N VAL A 166 -23.47 -3.92 -14.97
CA VAL A 166 -24.92 -3.66 -15.18
C VAL A 166 -25.31 -2.29 -14.58
N ASP A 167 -26.41 -1.76 -15.05
CA ASP A 167 -27.16 -0.54 -14.69
C ASP A 167 -26.71 0.26 -13.44
N ASN A 168 -26.72 1.58 -13.54
CA ASN A 168 -26.38 2.55 -12.49
C ASN A 168 -24.90 2.52 -12.06
N TRP A 169 -23.97 2.10 -12.95
CA TRP A 169 -22.53 2.10 -12.63
C TRP A 169 -22.05 3.49 -12.22
N HIS A 170 -22.60 4.53 -12.83
CA HIS A 170 -22.21 5.92 -12.59
C HIS A 170 -22.53 6.34 -11.15
N GLU A 171 -23.78 6.24 -10.71
CA GLU A 171 -24.19 6.57 -9.35
C GLU A 171 -23.43 5.74 -8.29
N LYS A 172 -23.22 4.46 -8.59
CA LYS A 172 -22.42 3.60 -7.72
C LYS A 172 -20.95 4.06 -7.64
N ALA A 173 -20.36 4.48 -8.76
CA ALA A 173 -18.99 4.96 -8.78
C ALA A 173 -18.84 6.28 -8.00
N VAL A 174 -19.77 7.21 -8.17
CA VAL A 174 -19.85 8.45 -7.39
C VAL A 174 -19.89 8.12 -5.90
N HIS A 175 -20.83 7.27 -5.48
CA HIS A 175 -20.98 6.86 -4.08
C HIS A 175 -19.69 6.22 -3.51
N GLU A 176 -19.04 5.36 -4.28
CA GLU A 176 -17.79 4.71 -3.83
C GLU A 176 -16.63 5.74 -3.71
N PHE A 177 -16.52 6.71 -4.61
CA PHE A 177 -15.49 7.75 -4.47
C PHE A 177 -15.78 8.70 -3.30
N GLU A 178 -17.03 9.06 -3.07
CA GLU A 178 -17.43 9.84 -1.89
C GLU A 178 -17.11 9.11 -0.59
N LYS A 179 -17.43 7.81 -0.52
CA LYS A 179 -17.07 6.95 0.62
C LYS A 179 -15.54 6.90 0.82
N ALA A 180 -14.76 6.82 -0.26
CA ALA A 180 -13.31 6.85 -0.18
C ALA A 180 -12.80 8.16 0.43
N LEU A 181 -13.37 9.30 0.05
CA LEU A 181 -13.01 10.62 0.57
C LEU A 181 -13.50 10.84 2.01
N GLN A 182 -14.65 10.27 2.40
CA GLN A 182 -15.11 10.27 3.79
C GLN A 182 -14.17 9.50 4.71
N LEU A 183 -13.67 8.33 4.27
CA LEU A 183 -12.73 7.52 5.04
C LEU A 183 -11.33 8.14 5.06
N GLN A 184 -10.89 8.70 3.94
CA GLN A 184 -9.55 9.26 3.76
C GLN A 184 -9.59 10.51 2.87
N PRO A 185 -9.81 11.72 3.43
CA PRO A 185 -9.94 12.96 2.64
C PRO A 185 -8.74 13.29 1.74
N ARG A 186 -7.56 12.74 2.06
CA ARG A 186 -6.32 12.93 1.30
C ARG A 186 -6.13 12.01 0.09
N ARG A 187 -7.19 11.31 -0.36
CA ARG A 187 -7.11 10.44 -1.54
C ARG A 187 -7.31 11.24 -2.82
N TYR A 188 -6.24 11.82 -3.35
CA TYR A 188 -6.29 12.62 -4.59
C TYR A 188 -6.80 11.81 -5.79
N GLY A 189 -6.48 10.50 -5.90
CA GLY A 189 -6.97 9.63 -6.96
C GLY A 189 -8.50 9.53 -6.99
N ALA A 190 -9.12 9.32 -5.84
CA ALA A 190 -10.58 9.32 -5.71
C ALA A 190 -11.18 10.69 -6.03
N ARG A 191 -10.54 11.77 -5.57
CA ARG A 191 -10.98 13.15 -5.79
C ARG A 191 -10.93 13.53 -7.27
N ILE A 192 -9.85 13.23 -7.97
CA ILE A 192 -9.71 13.43 -9.41
C ILE A 192 -10.77 12.61 -10.17
N ALA A 193 -10.95 11.34 -9.80
CA ALA A 193 -11.92 10.47 -10.48
C ALA A 193 -13.34 10.97 -10.30
N LEU A 194 -13.72 11.38 -9.09
CA LEU A 194 -15.05 11.97 -8.81
C LEU A 194 -15.23 13.29 -9.57
N ALA A 195 -14.22 14.18 -9.56
CA ALA A 195 -14.32 15.43 -10.31
C ALA A 195 -14.45 15.19 -11.82
N LYS A 196 -13.77 14.18 -12.40
CA LYS A 196 -13.93 13.79 -13.80
C LYS A 196 -15.37 13.31 -14.11
N LEU A 197 -16.01 12.58 -13.19
CA LEU A 197 -17.42 12.18 -13.33
C LEU A 197 -18.35 13.37 -13.28
N LEU A 198 -18.15 14.30 -12.33
CA LEU A 198 -18.96 15.51 -12.22
C LEU A 198 -18.86 16.38 -13.47
N VAL A 199 -17.66 16.57 -14.02
CA VAL A 199 -17.47 17.33 -15.27
C VAL A 199 -18.19 16.66 -16.44
N LYS A 200 -18.19 15.32 -16.51
CA LYS A 200 -18.89 14.58 -17.57
C LYS A 200 -20.42 14.78 -17.51
N GLU A 201 -20.95 15.08 -16.33
CA GLU A 201 -22.38 15.38 -16.11
C GLU A 201 -22.68 16.89 -16.11
N GLU A 202 -21.73 17.71 -16.55
CA GLU A 202 -21.88 19.17 -16.64
C GLU A 202 -21.92 19.88 -15.26
N TYR A 203 -21.57 19.21 -14.16
CA TYR A 203 -21.47 19.78 -12.80
C TYR A 203 -20.07 20.38 -12.57
N LEU A 204 -19.69 21.37 -13.40
CA LEU A 204 -18.35 21.97 -13.34
C LEU A 204 -18.09 22.66 -12.00
N ASN A 205 -19.06 23.39 -11.46
CA ASN A 205 -18.89 24.12 -10.19
C ASN A 205 -18.60 23.17 -9.02
N GLU A 206 -19.30 22.06 -8.95
CA GLU A 206 -19.12 21.02 -7.93
C GLU A 206 -17.77 20.35 -8.08
N ALA A 207 -17.33 20.09 -9.31
CA ALA A 207 -16.01 19.54 -9.59
C ALA A 207 -14.90 20.50 -9.14
N VAL A 208 -15.04 21.79 -9.42
CA VAL A 208 -14.11 22.85 -8.98
C VAL A 208 -14.07 22.93 -7.45
N ALA A 209 -15.23 23.00 -6.80
CA ALA A 209 -15.32 23.04 -5.34
C ALA A 209 -14.66 21.81 -4.70
N LEU A 210 -14.95 20.61 -5.23
CA LEU A 210 -14.35 19.37 -4.78
C LEU A 210 -12.82 19.39 -4.89
N MET A 211 -12.27 19.86 -6.00
CA MET A 211 -10.82 19.93 -6.19
C MET A 211 -10.17 20.98 -5.28
N ASN A 212 -10.79 22.17 -5.18
CA ASN A 212 -10.27 23.26 -4.34
C ASN A 212 -10.25 22.90 -2.85
N ASP A 213 -11.26 22.18 -2.35
CA ASP A 213 -11.26 21.60 -0.99
C ASP A 213 -10.05 20.69 -0.76
N GLY A 214 -9.61 19.96 -1.78
CA GLY A 214 -8.45 19.08 -1.71
C GLY A 214 -7.09 19.79 -1.67
N VAL A 215 -6.99 21.02 -2.13
CA VAL A 215 -5.70 21.72 -2.29
C VAL A 215 -4.95 21.89 -0.97
N ASP A 216 -5.66 22.10 0.13
CA ASP A 216 -5.04 22.31 1.44
C ASP A 216 -4.67 20.99 2.13
N TYR A 217 -5.33 19.88 1.78
CA TYR A 217 -5.00 18.54 2.32
C TYR A 217 -3.66 17.99 1.80
N TYR A 218 -3.22 18.43 0.61
CA TYR A 218 -2.04 17.91 -0.07
C TYR A 218 -0.82 18.81 0.02
N TYR A 219 -0.92 19.87 0.83
CA TYR A 219 0.19 20.76 1.06
C TYR A 219 1.38 20.02 1.68
N GLN A 220 2.57 20.19 1.11
CA GLN A 220 3.85 19.60 1.55
C GLN A 220 3.93 18.05 1.48
N SER A 221 3.14 17.39 0.68
CA SER A 221 3.29 15.95 0.52
C SER A 221 4.16 15.62 -0.72
N ASP A 222 5.00 14.62 -0.55
CA ASP A 222 5.85 14.00 -1.58
C ASP A 222 5.15 12.83 -2.29
N LEU A 223 3.81 12.80 -2.27
CA LEU A 223 3.02 11.70 -2.81
C LEU A 223 3.09 11.66 -4.34
N PRO A 224 3.39 10.48 -4.92
CA PRO A 224 3.28 10.28 -6.36
C PRO A 224 1.87 10.63 -6.84
N GLY A 225 1.74 11.36 -7.96
CA GLY A 225 0.47 11.79 -8.53
C GLY A 225 -0.08 13.12 -7.99
N LEU A 226 0.56 13.74 -6.99
CA LEU A 226 0.17 15.07 -6.52
C LEU A 226 0.25 16.12 -7.64
N GLY A 227 1.21 15.98 -8.55
CA GLY A 227 1.32 16.82 -9.74
C GLY A 227 0.08 16.70 -10.64
N GLU A 228 -0.45 15.48 -10.84
CA GLU A 228 -1.69 15.28 -11.62
C GLU A 228 -2.89 15.96 -10.95
N PHE A 229 -2.97 15.87 -9.61
CA PHE A 229 -4.01 16.52 -8.85
C PHE A 229 -4.01 18.05 -9.06
N TYR A 230 -2.88 18.71 -8.87
CA TYR A 230 -2.78 20.16 -9.06
C TYR A 230 -2.98 20.57 -10.52
N GLN A 231 -2.47 19.80 -11.50
CA GLN A 231 -2.72 20.07 -12.92
C GLN A 231 -4.21 20.05 -13.24
N TYR A 232 -4.93 19.05 -12.72
CA TYR A 232 -6.37 18.94 -12.95
C TYR A 232 -7.15 20.04 -12.23
N ALA A 233 -6.74 20.44 -11.01
CA ALA A 233 -7.34 21.56 -10.30
C ALA A 233 -7.11 22.92 -11.03
N VAL A 234 -5.91 23.16 -11.55
CA VAL A 234 -5.61 24.32 -12.40
C VAL A 234 -6.53 24.36 -13.64
N MET A 235 -6.63 23.22 -14.33
CA MET A 235 -7.48 23.12 -15.53
C MET A 235 -8.95 23.44 -15.23
N LEU A 236 -9.50 22.89 -14.15
CA LEU A 236 -10.91 23.13 -13.79
C LEU A 236 -11.17 24.60 -13.38
N ASN A 237 -10.26 25.23 -12.61
CA ASN A 237 -10.41 26.63 -12.25
C ASN A 237 -10.30 27.56 -13.47
N LEU A 238 -9.44 27.24 -14.46
CA LEU A 238 -9.39 27.95 -15.74
C LEU A 238 -10.72 27.81 -16.51
N MET A 239 -11.27 26.60 -16.59
CA MET A 239 -12.56 26.37 -17.25
C MET A 239 -13.70 27.12 -16.56
N ASN A 240 -13.62 27.28 -15.25
CA ASN A 240 -14.60 28.02 -14.45
C ASN A 240 -14.38 29.55 -14.44
N GLY A 241 -13.28 30.04 -15.04
CA GLY A 241 -12.93 31.47 -15.10
C GLY A 241 -12.36 32.06 -13.80
N ASP A 242 -11.99 31.23 -12.81
CA ASP A 242 -11.36 31.67 -11.56
C ASP A 242 -9.85 31.78 -11.74
N THR A 243 -9.41 32.92 -12.24
CA THR A 243 -7.99 33.21 -12.49
C THR A 243 -7.18 33.30 -11.21
N ASN A 244 -7.74 33.86 -10.12
CA ASN A 244 -7.03 34.03 -8.86
C ASN A 244 -6.70 32.64 -8.23
N LYS A 245 -7.67 31.75 -8.17
CA LYS A 245 -7.45 30.41 -7.65
C LYS A 245 -6.53 29.58 -8.55
N THR A 246 -6.62 29.80 -9.85
CA THR A 246 -5.71 29.20 -10.83
C THR A 246 -4.25 29.54 -10.54
N GLU A 247 -3.93 30.83 -10.34
CA GLU A 247 -2.58 31.28 -10.02
C GLU A 247 -2.07 30.68 -8.69
N GLU A 248 -2.90 30.69 -7.65
CA GLU A 248 -2.57 30.10 -6.35
C GLU A 248 -2.17 28.61 -6.50
N ILE A 249 -2.99 27.84 -7.22
CA ILE A 249 -2.74 26.39 -7.41
C ILE A 249 -1.54 26.16 -8.33
N GLN A 250 -1.34 27.02 -9.34
CA GLN A 250 -0.19 26.93 -10.24
C GLN A 250 1.13 27.07 -9.48
N ILE A 251 1.21 27.96 -8.50
CA ILE A 251 2.40 28.11 -7.64
C ILE A 251 2.68 26.78 -6.91
N LYS A 252 1.67 26.16 -6.30
CA LYS A 252 1.80 24.85 -5.63
C LYS A 252 2.25 23.74 -6.60
N LEU A 253 1.73 23.75 -7.82
CA LEU A 253 2.14 22.80 -8.87
C LEU A 253 3.62 22.96 -9.24
N ASP A 254 4.08 24.21 -9.37
CA ASP A 254 5.46 24.48 -9.74
C ASP A 254 6.44 24.12 -8.61
N GLU A 255 6.05 24.31 -7.34
CA GLU A 255 6.79 23.81 -6.17
C GLU A 255 6.93 22.28 -6.20
N VAL A 256 5.86 21.54 -6.50
CA VAL A 256 5.88 20.09 -6.62
C VAL A 256 6.80 19.64 -7.77
N LYS A 257 6.72 20.30 -8.94
CA LYS A 257 7.60 20.01 -10.07
C LYS A 257 9.07 20.25 -9.73
N LEU A 258 9.37 21.35 -9.03
CA LEU A 258 10.73 21.68 -8.60
C LEU A 258 11.27 20.64 -7.60
N TYR A 259 10.43 20.19 -6.66
CA TYR A 259 10.78 19.12 -5.71
C TYR A 259 11.19 17.84 -6.45
N TYR A 260 10.39 17.35 -7.39
CA TYR A 260 10.72 16.14 -8.16
C TYR A 260 11.95 16.32 -9.06
N LYS A 261 12.15 17.49 -9.64
CA LYS A 261 13.35 17.79 -10.43
C LYS A 261 14.63 17.69 -9.61
N ASN A 262 14.57 18.08 -8.33
CA ASN A 262 15.71 18.03 -7.42
C ASN A 262 15.98 16.63 -6.87
N LEU A 263 14.99 15.73 -6.88
CA LEU A 263 15.13 14.33 -6.47
C LEU A 263 15.64 13.42 -7.59
N SER A 264 15.49 13.81 -8.87
CA SER A 264 16.09 13.07 -9.97
C SER A 264 17.62 13.15 -9.88
N PRO A 265 18.33 12.02 -9.85
CA PRO A 265 19.78 12.04 -9.93
C PRO A 265 20.19 12.85 -11.17
N ARG A 266 21.12 13.78 -11.03
CA ARG A 266 21.75 14.44 -12.19
C ARG A 266 22.50 13.33 -12.92
N GLU A 267 22.02 13.00 -14.13
CA GLU A 267 22.75 12.16 -15.08
C GLU A 267 24.15 12.73 -15.36
#